data_3e1576c51b44b65d05e4749ab2a2d792
#
_entry.id   3e1576c51b44b65d05e4749ab2a2d792
#
_cell.length_a   1.000
_cell.length_b   1.000
_cell.length_c   1.000
_cell.angle_alpha   90.00
_cell.angle_beta   90.00
_cell.angle_gamma   90.00
#
_symmetry.space_group_name_H-M   'P 1'
#
loop_
_entity.id
_entity.type
_entity.pdbx_description
1 polymer ?
#
loop_
_entity_poly.entity_id
_entity_poly.type
_entity_poly.pdbx_seq_one_letter_code
_entity_poly.pdbx_strand_id
1 'polypeptide(L)'
;GILCSSYRTFPLPAAQYIAEKYHLPLVIDLRDIVEQYASNEYIAHNFRTFSWLDRKITETFRHKLLRDRNNALRKADQVTTISPWHVEKLQAYNPNTELVYNGYDPELFYPEQHRTSQFVITYTGRLISLATRDPRLLFEAVSRLDREKLIDPDQFRIQWYVDAGSKAIIMQAATAY
;
A
#
# COMPACT_ATOMS: atom_id res chain seq x y z
N GLY A 1 -4.01 -9.56 -27.04
CA GLY A 1 -3.24 -9.67 -25.80
C GLY A 1 -4.13 -9.62 -24.56
N ILE A 2 -3.57 -9.96 -23.43
CA ILE A 2 -4.23 -9.92 -22.13
C ILE A 2 -3.47 -8.93 -21.24
N LEU A 3 -4.20 -7.96 -20.67
CA LEU A 3 -3.71 -7.13 -19.57
C LEU A 3 -4.41 -7.59 -18.28
N CYS A 4 -3.64 -8.00 -17.30
CA CYS A 4 -4.15 -8.45 -16.01
C CYS A 4 -3.61 -7.59 -14.87
N SER A 5 -4.43 -6.68 -14.36
CA SER A 5 -4.07 -5.87 -13.18
C SER A 5 -4.63 -6.53 -11.91
N SER A 6 -3.78 -6.68 -10.90
CA SER A 6 -4.17 -7.26 -9.63
C SER A 6 -3.22 -6.84 -8.51
N TYR A 7 -3.74 -6.81 -7.27
CA TYR A 7 -2.94 -6.73 -6.04
C TYR A 7 -2.85 -8.08 -5.31
N ARG A 8 -3.66 -9.06 -5.75
CA ARG A 8 -3.66 -10.45 -5.22
C ARG A 8 -3.21 -11.41 -6.31
N THR A 9 -2.97 -12.67 -5.91
CA THR A 9 -2.61 -13.72 -6.87
C THR A 9 -3.71 -14.00 -7.89
N PHE A 10 -4.97 -14.07 -7.45
CA PHE A 10 -6.09 -14.16 -8.39
C PHE A 10 -6.39 -12.78 -9.00
N PRO A 11 -6.58 -12.66 -10.33
CA PRO A 11 -6.80 -13.72 -11.32
C PRO A 11 -5.56 -14.14 -12.15
N LEU A 12 -4.33 -13.88 -11.70
CA LEU A 12 -3.11 -14.10 -12.48
C LEU A 12 -2.97 -15.51 -13.06
N PRO A 13 -3.22 -16.62 -12.30
CA PRO A 13 -3.13 -17.96 -12.87
C PRO A 13 -4.15 -18.21 -14.00
N ALA A 14 -5.33 -17.60 -13.92
CA ALA A 14 -6.34 -17.70 -14.97
C ALA A 14 -5.91 -16.93 -16.21
N ALA A 15 -5.36 -15.72 -16.06
CA ALA A 15 -4.83 -14.92 -17.16
C ALA A 15 -3.66 -15.65 -17.84
N GLN A 16 -2.74 -16.22 -17.09
CA GLN A 16 -1.65 -17.05 -17.61
C GLN A 16 -2.19 -18.24 -18.42
N TYR A 17 -3.13 -19.00 -17.84
CA TYR A 17 -3.70 -20.17 -18.53
C TYR A 17 -4.34 -19.80 -19.88
N ILE A 18 -5.09 -18.69 -19.91
CA ILE A 18 -5.73 -18.22 -21.14
C ILE A 18 -4.68 -17.75 -22.16
N ALA A 19 -3.68 -17.01 -21.72
CA ALA A 19 -2.58 -16.54 -22.56
C ALA A 19 -1.85 -17.71 -23.23
N GLU A 20 -1.45 -18.72 -22.44
CA GLU A 20 -0.79 -19.92 -22.95
C GLU A 20 -1.69 -20.72 -23.90
N LYS A 21 -2.97 -20.92 -23.54
CA LYS A 21 -3.90 -21.72 -24.34
C LYS A 21 -4.19 -21.10 -25.73
N TYR A 22 -4.24 -19.79 -25.80
CA TYR A 22 -4.60 -19.06 -27.03
C TYR A 22 -3.41 -18.35 -27.69
N HIS A 23 -2.19 -18.57 -27.19
CA HIS A 23 -0.96 -17.95 -27.68
C HIS A 23 -1.05 -16.42 -27.72
N LEU A 24 -1.59 -15.81 -26.66
CA LEU A 24 -1.78 -14.37 -26.54
C LEU A 24 -0.67 -13.74 -25.70
N PRO A 25 -0.17 -12.55 -26.08
CA PRO A 25 0.69 -11.76 -25.22
C PRO A 25 0.02 -11.46 -23.86
N LEU A 26 0.78 -11.58 -22.77
CA LEU A 26 0.34 -11.36 -21.40
C LEU A 26 1.15 -10.23 -20.77
N VAL A 27 0.46 -9.16 -20.36
CA VAL A 27 1.00 -8.11 -19.51
C VAL A 27 0.36 -8.22 -18.13
N ILE A 28 1.20 -8.26 -17.08
CA ILE A 28 0.74 -8.28 -15.69
C ILE A 28 1.08 -6.93 -15.04
N ASP A 29 0.07 -6.25 -14.51
CA ASP A 29 0.22 -4.99 -13.77
C ASP A 29 -0.03 -5.20 -12.27
N LEU A 30 1.02 -5.00 -11.44
CA LEU A 30 0.95 -5.16 -9.99
C LEU A 30 1.15 -3.80 -9.30
N ARG A 31 0.06 -3.22 -8.80
CA ARG A 31 0.09 -1.95 -8.07
C ARG A 31 0.49 -2.12 -6.61
N ASP A 32 0.18 -3.27 -6.03
CA ASP A 32 0.60 -3.70 -4.69
C ASP A 32 1.20 -5.10 -4.76
N ILE A 33 2.16 -5.39 -3.90
CA ILE A 33 2.78 -6.71 -3.80
C ILE A 33 2.76 -7.23 -2.36
N VAL A 34 2.73 -8.55 -2.22
CA VAL A 34 2.63 -9.21 -0.90
C VAL A 34 3.82 -8.88 0.00
N GLU A 35 4.97 -8.62 -0.58
CA GLU A 35 6.22 -8.32 0.12
C GLU A 35 6.20 -6.99 0.90
N GLN A 36 5.33 -6.06 0.54
CA GLN A 36 5.17 -4.80 1.28
C GLN A 36 4.51 -4.97 2.65
N TYR A 37 3.85 -6.11 2.89
CA TYR A 37 3.19 -6.40 4.15
C TYR A 37 4.12 -7.19 5.07
N ALA A 38 4.58 -6.57 6.15
CA ALA A 38 5.48 -7.20 7.12
C ALA A 38 4.82 -8.36 7.88
N SER A 39 3.50 -8.31 8.05
CA SER A 39 2.69 -9.34 8.67
C SER A 39 1.79 -10.03 7.65
N ASN A 40 1.18 -11.15 8.06
CA ASN A 40 0.22 -11.86 7.24
C ASN A 40 -1.18 -11.19 7.16
N GLU A 41 -1.27 -9.90 7.48
CA GLU A 41 -2.51 -9.10 7.43
C GLU A 41 -3.18 -9.13 6.05
N TYR A 42 -2.39 -9.35 5.01
CA TYR A 42 -2.85 -9.53 3.64
C TYR A 42 -3.71 -10.79 3.46
N ILE A 43 -3.50 -11.81 4.29
CA ILE A 43 -4.22 -13.09 4.27
C ILE A 43 -5.22 -13.05 5.42
N ALA A 44 -6.39 -12.45 5.16
CA ALA A 44 -7.46 -12.41 6.16
C ALA A 44 -8.06 -13.81 6.33
N HIS A 45 -7.77 -14.45 7.45
CA HIS A 45 -8.56 -15.55 7.96
C HIS A 45 -8.76 -15.38 9.47
N ASN A 46 -9.91 -15.82 9.95
CA ASN A 46 -10.34 -15.62 11.33
C ASN A 46 -10.24 -16.92 12.15
N PHE A 47 -9.17 -17.69 12.03
CA PHE A 47 -8.93 -18.81 12.92
C PHE A 47 -8.37 -18.29 14.26
N ARG A 48 -9.25 -18.12 15.25
CA ARG A 48 -8.86 -17.58 16.57
C ARG A 48 -8.46 -18.64 17.59
N THR A 49 -8.50 -19.92 17.26
CA THR A 49 -8.44 -21.00 18.27
C THR A 49 -7.04 -21.49 18.62
N PHE A 50 -6.07 -21.43 17.71
CA PHE A 50 -4.70 -21.89 18.00
C PHE A 50 -3.68 -21.04 17.25
N SER A 51 -2.99 -20.14 17.92
CA SER A 51 -2.07 -19.17 17.31
C SER A 51 -0.93 -19.81 16.49
N TRP A 52 -0.43 -21.01 16.87
CA TRP A 52 0.61 -21.71 16.12
C TRP A 52 0.08 -22.38 14.85
N LEU A 53 -1.12 -22.98 14.91
CA LEU A 53 -1.77 -23.60 13.77
C LEU A 53 -2.21 -22.53 12.76
N ASP A 54 -2.75 -21.42 13.24
CA ASP A 54 -3.12 -20.27 12.45
C ASP A 54 -1.92 -19.72 11.70
N ARG A 55 -0.79 -19.53 12.37
CA ARG A 55 0.45 -19.10 11.73
C ARG A 55 0.91 -20.07 10.65
N LYS A 56 0.92 -21.38 10.91
CA LYS A 56 1.32 -22.39 9.93
C LYS A 56 0.41 -22.42 8.69
N ILE A 57 -0.90 -22.34 8.90
CA ILE A 57 -1.89 -22.26 7.82
C ILE A 57 -1.64 -21.00 6.97
N THR A 58 -1.49 -19.87 7.63
CA THR A 58 -1.22 -18.57 6.97
C THR A 58 0.06 -18.59 6.15
N GLU A 59 1.14 -19.12 6.71
CA GLU A 59 2.43 -19.27 6.01
C GLU A 59 2.29 -20.19 4.78
N THR A 60 1.56 -21.28 4.91
CA THR A 60 1.30 -22.21 3.80
C THR A 60 0.51 -21.52 2.67
N PHE A 61 -0.54 -20.78 3.02
CA PHE A 61 -1.30 -19.99 2.05
C PHE A 61 -0.44 -18.89 1.41
N ARG A 62 0.36 -18.18 2.19
CA ARG A 62 1.28 -17.18 1.67
C ARG A 62 2.27 -17.77 0.66
N HIS A 63 2.90 -18.90 0.98
CA HIS A 63 3.79 -19.59 0.06
C HIS A 63 3.10 -20.02 -1.24
N LYS A 64 1.88 -20.58 -1.12
CA LYS A 64 1.10 -20.95 -2.30
C LYS A 64 0.77 -19.73 -3.16
N LEU A 65 0.27 -18.66 -2.56
CA LEU A 65 -0.07 -17.44 -3.29
C LEU A 65 1.14 -16.84 -4.00
N LEU A 66 2.28 -16.74 -3.32
CA LEU A 66 3.51 -16.25 -3.91
C LEU A 66 4.01 -17.15 -5.04
N ARG A 67 3.96 -18.46 -4.86
CA ARG A 67 4.38 -19.42 -5.91
C ARG A 67 3.50 -19.25 -7.16
N ASP A 68 2.18 -19.20 -6.99
CA ASP A 68 1.25 -19.11 -8.10
C ASP A 68 1.38 -17.76 -8.83
N ARG A 69 1.55 -16.64 -8.07
CA ARG A 69 1.90 -15.33 -8.64
C ARG A 69 3.21 -15.37 -9.41
N ASN A 70 4.27 -15.86 -8.79
CA ASN A 70 5.61 -15.86 -9.38
C ASN A 70 5.67 -16.73 -10.65
N ASN A 71 4.89 -17.81 -10.71
CA ASN A 71 4.76 -18.60 -11.92
C ASN A 71 4.10 -17.80 -13.06
N ALA A 72 3.05 -17.06 -12.76
CA ALA A 72 2.40 -16.19 -13.74
C ALA A 72 3.36 -15.08 -14.22
N LEU A 73 4.12 -14.47 -13.31
CA LEU A 73 5.11 -13.45 -13.67
C LEU A 73 6.18 -13.98 -14.63
N ARG A 74 6.71 -15.19 -14.39
CA ARG A 74 7.73 -15.81 -15.27
C ARG A 74 7.22 -16.08 -16.68
N LYS A 75 5.92 -16.19 -16.85
CA LYS A 75 5.24 -16.48 -18.12
C LYS A 75 4.70 -15.25 -18.82
N ALA A 76 4.65 -14.12 -18.12
CA ALA A 76 4.24 -12.86 -18.72
C ALA A 76 5.34 -12.33 -19.67
N ASP A 77 4.91 -11.73 -20.77
CA ASP A 77 5.80 -11.03 -21.70
C ASP A 77 6.34 -9.76 -21.06
N GLN A 78 5.51 -9.11 -20.23
CA GLN A 78 5.86 -7.89 -19.51
C GLN A 78 5.17 -7.82 -18.13
N VAL A 79 5.86 -7.22 -17.17
CA VAL A 79 5.32 -6.86 -15.86
C VAL A 79 5.43 -5.37 -15.66
N THR A 80 4.38 -4.72 -15.16
CA THR A 80 4.41 -3.31 -14.77
C THR A 80 4.09 -3.14 -13.28
N THR A 81 4.66 -2.11 -12.67
CA THR A 81 4.44 -1.80 -11.24
C THR A 81 4.70 -0.32 -10.96
N ILE A 82 4.38 0.14 -9.72
CA ILE A 82 4.30 1.57 -9.40
C ILE A 82 5.48 2.13 -8.61
N SER A 83 6.43 1.31 -8.17
CA SER A 83 7.55 1.81 -7.38
C SER A 83 8.88 1.13 -7.75
N PRO A 84 10.02 1.83 -7.60
CA PRO A 84 11.34 1.24 -7.84
C PRO A 84 11.59 0.00 -6.96
N TRP A 85 11.14 0.01 -5.73
CA TRP A 85 11.26 -1.13 -4.82
C TRP A 85 10.47 -2.35 -5.29
N HIS A 86 9.26 -2.15 -5.84
CA HIS A 86 8.50 -3.25 -6.47
C HIS A 86 9.24 -3.80 -7.69
N VAL A 87 9.81 -2.93 -8.54
CA VAL A 87 10.60 -3.37 -9.70
C VAL A 87 11.73 -4.28 -9.24
N GLU A 88 12.53 -3.88 -8.24
CA GLU A 88 13.62 -4.69 -7.68
C GLU A 88 13.14 -6.09 -7.24
N LYS A 89 11.97 -6.18 -6.58
CA LYS A 89 11.43 -7.45 -6.10
C LYS A 89 10.88 -8.31 -7.23
N LEU A 90 10.24 -7.72 -8.23
CA LEU A 90 9.57 -8.45 -9.30
C LEU A 90 10.54 -8.87 -10.43
N GLN A 91 11.61 -8.13 -10.66
CA GLN A 91 12.66 -8.49 -11.64
C GLN A 91 13.33 -9.83 -11.37
N ALA A 92 13.30 -10.30 -10.11
CA ALA A 92 13.75 -11.66 -9.78
C ALA A 92 12.90 -12.77 -10.45
N TYR A 93 11.69 -12.43 -10.90
CA TYR A 93 10.75 -13.36 -11.53
C TYR A 93 10.55 -13.07 -13.02
N ASN A 94 10.60 -11.81 -13.42
CA ASN A 94 10.52 -11.41 -14.81
C ASN A 94 11.45 -10.21 -15.07
N PRO A 95 12.53 -10.39 -15.87
CA PRO A 95 13.46 -9.29 -16.16
C PRO A 95 12.80 -8.15 -16.93
N ASN A 96 11.70 -8.39 -17.66
CA ASN A 96 10.91 -7.37 -18.37
C ASN A 96 9.92 -6.70 -17.40
N THR A 97 10.41 -6.25 -16.24
CA THR A 97 9.59 -5.50 -15.26
C THR A 97 9.89 -4.03 -15.38
N GLU A 98 8.87 -3.24 -15.63
CA GLU A 98 8.96 -1.80 -15.83
C GLU A 98 8.18 -0.99 -14.79
N LEU A 99 8.68 0.20 -14.52
CA LEU A 99 8.06 1.17 -13.64
C LEU A 99 7.05 2.03 -14.40
N VAL A 100 5.78 1.92 -14.02
CA VAL A 100 4.70 2.77 -14.52
C VAL A 100 3.98 3.40 -13.33
N TYR A 101 4.28 4.66 -13.03
CA TYR A 101 3.66 5.39 -11.93
C TYR A 101 2.15 5.53 -12.11
N ASN A 102 1.46 5.76 -10.99
CA ASN A 102 0.07 6.21 -11.05
C ASN A 102 0.02 7.58 -11.73
N GLY A 103 -0.95 7.73 -12.62
CA GLY A 103 -1.25 9.02 -13.23
C GLY A 103 -2.07 9.91 -12.30
N TYR A 104 -2.21 11.16 -12.68
CA TYR A 104 -3.13 12.13 -12.10
C TYR A 104 -3.86 12.88 -13.23
N ASP A 105 -4.98 13.45 -12.90
CA ASP A 105 -5.74 14.29 -13.83
C ASP A 105 -5.23 15.74 -13.71
N PRO A 106 -4.53 16.27 -14.75
CA PRO A 106 -3.98 17.61 -14.71
C PRO A 106 -5.04 18.73 -14.77
N GLU A 107 -6.26 18.43 -15.16
CA GLU A 107 -7.37 19.39 -15.14
C GLU A 107 -7.92 19.56 -13.71
N LEU A 108 -7.85 18.51 -12.89
CA LEU A 108 -8.29 18.52 -11.49
C LEU A 108 -7.16 18.84 -10.51
N PHE A 109 -5.93 18.45 -10.84
CA PHE A 109 -4.76 18.59 -9.96
C PHE A 109 -3.66 19.36 -10.67
N TYR A 110 -3.63 20.66 -10.46
CA TYR A 110 -2.61 21.55 -11.01
C TYR A 110 -1.92 22.33 -9.88
N PRO A 111 -0.64 22.69 -10.06
CA PRO A 111 0.10 23.44 -9.06
C PRO A 111 -0.49 24.83 -8.87
N GLU A 112 -0.89 25.15 -7.65
CA GLU A 112 -1.27 26.51 -7.25
C GLU A 112 -0.33 27.02 -6.17
N GLN A 113 0.08 28.29 -6.27
CA GLN A 113 0.86 28.94 -5.23
C GLN A 113 -0.08 29.58 -4.21
N HIS A 114 -0.52 28.80 -3.24
CA HIS A 114 -1.23 29.34 -2.08
C HIS A 114 -0.27 29.61 -0.93
N ARG A 115 -0.27 30.86 -0.44
CA ARG A 115 0.34 31.19 0.84
C ARG A 115 -0.73 31.10 1.92
N THR A 116 -0.55 30.18 2.83
CA THR A 116 -1.38 30.09 4.02
C THR A 116 -0.86 31.02 5.11
N SER A 117 -1.76 31.58 5.91
CA SER A 117 -1.38 32.39 7.09
C SER A 117 -0.77 31.53 8.21
N GLN A 118 -0.99 30.24 8.15
CA GLN A 118 -0.52 29.25 9.14
C GLN A 118 0.39 28.22 8.45
N PHE A 119 1.30 27.64 9.21
CA PHE A 119 1.99 26.41 8.77
C PHE A 119 1.03 25.23 8.91
N VAL A 120 0.73 24.58 7.81
CA VAL A 120 -0.27 23.51 7.76
C VAL A 120 0.36 22.20 7.34
N ILE A 121 0.26 21.18 8.21
CA ILE A 121 0.55 19.79 7.82
C ILE A 121 -0.77 19.15 7.40
N THR A 122 -0.84 18.70 6.15
CA THR A 122 -2.04 18.04 5.62
C THR A 122 -1.78 16.56 5.37
N TYR A 123 -2.66 15.71 5.91
CA TYR A 123 -2.70 14.28 5.60
C TYR A 123 -3.98 13.95 4.84
N THR A 124 -3.85 13.27 3.71
CA THR A 124 -4.96 12.73 2.94
C THR A 124 -4.82 11.20 2.81
N GLY A 125 -5.89 10.45 3.13
CA GLY A 125 -5.84 9.00 3.00
C GLY A 125 -6.57 8.24 4.10
N ARG A 126 -6.24 6.96 4.28
CA ARG A 126 -6.83 6.08 5.30
C ARG A 126 -5.77 5.61 6.28
N LEU A 127 -6.11 5.65 7.57
CA LEU A 127 -5.37 4.94 8.61
C LEU A 127 -6.06 3.60 8.84
N ILE A 128 -5.61 2.56 8.20
CA ILE A 128 -6.22 1.22 8.30
C ILE A 128 -6.10 0.68 9.72
N SER A 129 -4.92 0.87 10.33
CA SER A 129 -4.63 0.55 11.73
C SER A 129 -3.39 1.30 12.20
N LEU A 130 -3.19 1.39 13.52
CA LEU A 130 -1.96 1.94 14.10
C LEU A 130 -0.71 1.10 13.76
N ALA A 131 -0.88 -0.18 13.41
CA ALA A 131 0.25 -1.03 13.00
C ALA A 131 0.78 -0.65 11.61
N THR A 132 -0.06 -0.06 10.75
CA THR A 132 0.31 0.30 9.38
C THR A 132 0.64 1.77 9.21
N ARG A 133 -0.10 2.64 9.90
CA ARG A 133 0.06 4.11 9.81
C ARG A 133 -0.23 4.72 11.16
N ASP A 134 0.82 4.94 11.94
CA ASP A 134 0.74 5.45 13.31
C ASP A 134 0.98 6.97 13.36
N PRO A 135 -0.02 7.79 13.70
CA PRO A 135 0.14 9.23 13.80
C PRO A 135 0.80 9.69 15.11
N ARG A 136 1.03 8.79 16.09
CA ARG A 136 1.52 9.16 17.42
C ARG A 136 2.89 9.83 17.40
N LEU A 137 3.77 9.41 16.48
CA LEU A 137 5.08 10.06 16.33
C LEU A 137 4.93 11.54 15.94
N LEU A 138 3.97 11.87 15.07
CA LEU A 138 3.66 13.26 14.72
C LEU A 138 3.13 14.03 15.94
N PHE A 139 2.21 13.44 16.69
CA PHE A 139 1.65 14.07 17.90
C PHE A 139 2.72 14.30 18.96
N GLU A 140 3.60 13.32 19.19
CA GLU A 140 4.72 13.44 20.11
C GLU A 140 5.67 14.58 19.70
N ALA A 141 6.02 14.64 18.40
CA ALA A 141 6.88 15.69 17.89
C ALA A 141 6.25 17.08 18.07
N VAL A 142 4.96 17.23 17.75
CA VAL A 142 4.25 18.52 17.91
C VAL A 142 4.12 18.90 19.38
N SER A 143 3.75 17.97 20.26
CA SER A 143 3.69 18.22 21.71
C SER A 143 5.05 18.61 22.29
N ARG A 144 6.13 18.05 21.77
CA ARG A 144 7.47 18.43 22.18
C ARG A 144 7.82 19.85 21.74
N LEU A 145 7.56 20.19 20.47
CA LEU A 145 7.81 21.53 19.93
C LEU A 145 6.99 22.59 20.67
N ASP A 146 5.74 22.30 21.03
CA ASP A 146 4.90 23.19 21.82
C ASP A 146 5.46 23.42 23.23
N ARG A 147 5.84 22.35 23.96
CA ARG A 147 6.47 22.45 25.28
C ARG A 147 7.79 23.23 25.24
N GLU A 148 8.57 23.10 24.18
CA GLU A 148 9.82 23.83 23.96
C GLU A 148 9.58 25.26 23.43
N LYS A 149 8.30 25.65 23.22
CA LYS A 149 7.89 26.95 22.65
C LYS A 149 8.53 27.26 21.30
N LEU A 150 8.72 26.24 20.49
CA LEU A 150 9.29 26.34 19.15
C LEU A 150 8.23 26.49 18.08
N ILE A 151 6.96 26.28 18.41
CA ILE A 151 5.81 26.52 17.55
C ILE A 151 4.82 27.45 18.28
N ASP A 152 4.09 28.23 17.49
CA ASP A 152 2.95 29.02 17.95
C ASP A 152 1.68 28.24 17.55
N PRO A 153 0.84 27.78 18.52
CA PRO A 153 -0.39 27.05 18.23
C PRO A 153 -1.35 27.81 17.31
N ASP A 154 -1.34 29.15 17.34
CA ASP A 154 -2.17 29.98 16.47
C ASP A 154 -1.64 30.03 15.02
N GLN A 155 -0.37 29.71 14.81
CA GLN A 155 0.29 29.68 13.51
C GLN A 155 0.53 28.27 12.97
N PHE A 156 0.09 27.23 13.69
CA PHE A 156 0.30 25.83 13.34
C PHE A 156 -1.03 25.07 13.27
N ARG A 157 -1.18 24.22 12.24
CA ARG A 157 -2.39 23.38 12.08
C ARG A 157 -2.04 22.03 11.50
N ILE A 158 -2.73 20.96 11.97
CA ILE A 158 -2.76 19.66 11.32
C ILE A 158 -4.16 19.45 10.75
N GLN A 159 -4.24 19.15 9.45
CA GLN A 159 -5.50 18.87 8.76
C GLN A 159 -5.55 17.42 8.30
N TRP A 160 -6.66 16.74 8.59
CA TRP A 160 -6.88 15.35 8.28
C TRP A 160 -8.06 15.19 7.32
N TYR A 161 -7.78 14.79 6.08
CA TYR A 161 -8.79 14.42 5.10
C TYR A 161 -8.88 12.88 5.04
N VAL A 162 -9.74 12.32 5.89
CA VAL A 162 -9.79 10.89 6.17
C VAL A 162 -11.24 10.40 6.29
N ASP A 163 -11.45 9.07 6.16
CA ASP A 163 -12.74 8.45 6.43
C ASP A 163 -13.08 8.42 7.94
N ALA A 164 -14.35 8.10 8.25
CA ALA A 164 -14.84 8.07 9.62
C ALA A 164 -14.09 7.08 10.54
N GLY A 165 -13.68 5.92 9.99
CA GLY A 165 -12.90 4.92 10.74
C GLY A 165 -11.52 5.44 11.11
N SER A 166 -10.83 6.06 10.16
CA SER A 166 -9.54 6.70 10.37
C SER A 166 -9.63 7.86 11.36
N LYS A 167 -10.71 8.66 11.30
CA LYS A 167 -10.98 9.73 12.26
C LYS A 167 -11.02 9.19 13.70
N ALA A 168 -11.73 8.09 13.93
CA ALA A 168 -11.81 7.48 15.26
C ALA A 168 -10.44 7.05 15.78
N ILE A 169 -9.60 6.43 14.93
CA ILE A 169 -8.22 6.03 15.27
C ILE A 169 -7.37 7.25 15.63
N ILE A 170 -7.44 8.32 14.85
CA ILE A 170 -6.69 9.57 15.07
C ILE A 170 -7.11 10.20 16.41
N MET A 171 -8.42 10.34 16.65
CA MET A 171 -8.94 10.91 17.88
C MET A 171 -8.51 10.12 19.11
N GLN A 172 -8.57 8.79 19.05
CA GLN A 172 -8.09 7.94 20.12
C GLN A 172 -6.58 8.08 20.33
N ALA A 173 -5.79 8.13 19.26
CA ALA A 173 -4.35 8.30 19.37
C ALA A 173 -3.95 9.67 19.93
N ALA A 174 -4.71 10.73 19.63
CA ALA A 174 -4.44 12.09 20.10
C ALA A 174 -4.74 12.31 21.58
N THR A 175 -5.52 11.44 22.23
CA THR A 175 -5.90 11.62 23.66
C THR A 175 -4.71 11.51 24.63
N ALA A 176 -3.57 11.00 24.19
CA ALA A 176 -2.37 10.86 25.00
C ALA A 176 -1.44 12.09 24.93
N TYR A 177 -1.77 13.06 24.10
CA TYR A 177 -0.95 14.25 23.82
C TYR A 177 -1.73 15.55 24.05
#